data_01daf15969c5daa0f806d9701d158573
#
_entry.id   01daf15969c5daa0f806d9701d158573
#
_cell.length_a   1.000
_cell.length_b   1.000
_cell.length_c   1.000
_cell.angle_alpha   90.00
_cell.angle_beta   90.00
_cell.angle_gamma   90.00
#
_symmetry.space_group_name_H-M   'P 1'
#
loop_
_entity.id
_entity.type
_entity.pdbx_description
1 polymer ?
#
loop_
_entity_poly.entity_id
_entity_poly.type
_entity_poly.pdbx_seq_one_letter_code
_entity_poly.pdbx_strand_id
1 'polypeptide(L)'
;MNDTLTLVVNDQINVRQRLQQLCEWQEEWKKEDSNLAQRIQKLDDTQLASQEGAQIGSLRRRLLLRQVRKPLEISPEQVKKITYSVLRQHLVEQFVRLTPEERLLWLNNFLFIMTPDVRQLNDKIAKIRSYRSFGQQRNFLLGGESGMGKTTYLDWFTSNYLPIVESDRTRVPVIKIDAPEGRSPKPLFQRIILACGKNYLKKDNEEDLLMKVSLYFQKCGVEVLIVDEVEHIKSYGVRRRLLEVSNMTYGIPIICASCDPHLWTLGDTEVAGRWNDYFRLELYKEMRLTRLLVYINLLLPFPKDSFVTSKQPDSKNSSYVIEDGLVKSIEKWTRGKLRDVMILVVEASKQAIQERRPCLDDKLLKDTWKSIQSRPLEEESH
;
A
#
# COMPACT_ATOMS: atom_id res chain seq x y z
N MET A 1 19.59 -13.41 19.48
CA MET A 1 18.16 -13.14 19.21
C MET A 1 17.86 -13.64 17.81
N ASN A 2 17.09 -14.74 17.72
CA ASN A 2 16.77 -15.35 16.43
C ASN A 2 15.71 -14.52 15.71
N ASP A 3 16.15 -13.56 14.90
CA ASP A 3 15.29 -12.91 13.91
C ASP A 3 15.05 -13.88 12.75
N THR A 4 14.25 -14.90 13.02
CA THR A 4 13.76 -15.78 11.97
C THR A 4 12.86 -14.96 11.06
N LEU A 5 13.24 -14.84 9.79
CA LEU A 5 12.42 -14.28 8.73
C LEU A 5 11.04 -14.94 8.75
N THR A 6 10.06 -14.31 9.38
CA THR A 6 8.70 -14.82 9.42
C THR A 6 7.97 -14.41 8.14
N LEU A 7 8.10 -15.21 7.12
CA LEU A 7 7.34 -15.14 5.89
C LEU A 7 6.12 -16.06 6.04
N VAL A 8 4.92 -15.64 5.68
CA VAL A 8 3.71 -16.48 5.74
C VAL A 8 3.45 -17.06 4.34
N VAL A 9 3.54 -18.37 4.16
CA VAL A 9 3.17 -19.07 2.92
C VAL A 9 1.85 -19.81 3.17
N ASN A 10 0.76 -19.31 2.62
CA ASN A 10 -0.40 -20.16 2.39
C ASN A 10 -0.01 -21.18 1.30
N ASP A 11 -0.44 -22.42 1.47
CA ASP A 11 -0.08 -23.58 0.69
C ASP A 11 0.26 -23.27 -0.77
N GLN A 12 1.49 -23.68 -1.15
CA GLN A 12 2.00 -23.69 -2.51
C GLN A 12 1.83 -22.37 -3.29
N ILE A 13 2.82 -21.46 -3.14
CA ILE A 13 2.91 -20.31 -4.03
C ILE A 13 3.03 -20.84 -5.46
N ASN A 14 1.92 -20.81 -6.18
CA ASN A 14 1.92 -21.10 -7.58
C ASN A 14 1.96 -19.77 -8.35
N VAL A 15 3.15 -19.40 -8.81
CA VAL A 15 3.39 -18.15 -9.55
C VAL A 15 2.52 -18.07 -10.80
N ARG A 16 2.38 -19.15 -11.56
CA ARG A 16 1.52 -19.18 -12.74
C ARG A 16 0.06 -18.99 -12.42
N GLN A 17 -0.43 -19.62 -11.38
CA GLN A 17 -1.83 -19.46 -10.97
C GLN A 17 -2.13 -18.00 -10.59
N ARG A 18 -1.21 -17.32 -9.89
CA ARG A 18 -1.37 -15.89 -9.56
C ARG A 18 -1.35 -14.99 -10.79
N LEU A 19 -0.45 -15.27 -11.74
CA LEU A 19 -0.40 -14.54 -13.00
C LEU A 19 -1.67 -14.77 -13.84
N GLN A 20 -2.15 -16.00 -13.89
CA GLN A 20 -3.39 -16.34 -14.57
C GLN A 20 -4.60 -15.62 -13.96
N GLN A 21 -4.77 -15.66 -12.65
CA GLN A 21 -5.83 -14.92 -11.96
C GLN A 21 -5.78 -13.42 -12.26
N LEU A 22 -4.57 -12.84 -12.32
CA LEU A 22 -4.42 -11.42 -12.68
C LEU A 22 -4.89 -11.16 -14.11
N CYS A 23 -4.53 -12.01 -15.07
CA CYS A 23 -4.94 -11.87 -16.45
C CYS A 23 -6.45 -12.04 -16.62
N GLU A 24 -7.05 -13.06 -15.99
CA GLU A 24 -8.49 -13.32 -16.00
C GLU A 24 -9.27 -12.09 -15.49
N TRP A 25 -8.86 -11.51 -14.39
CA TRP A 25 -9.50 -10.32 -13.84
C TRP A 25 -9.32 -9.08 -14.73
N GLN A 26 -8.15 -8.91 -15.35
CA GLN A 26 -7.94 -7.83 -16.30
C GLN A 26 -8.86 -7.94 -17.53
N GLU A 27 -9.10 -9.14 -18.02
CA GLU A 27 -10.03 -9.38 -19.14
C GLU A 27 -11.51 -9.18 -18.73
N GLU A 28 -11.89 -9.63 -17.53
CA GLU A 28 -13.22 -9.34 -16.99
C GLU A 28 -13.48 -7.83 -16.90
N TRP A 29 -12.49 -7.09 -16.42
CA TRP A 29 -12.62 -5.64 -16.31
C TRP A 29 -12.70 -4.91 -17.63
N LYS A 30 -11.94 -5.32 -18.62
CA LYS A 30 -12.06 -4.76 -19.97
C LYS A 30 -13.48 -4.97 -20.52
N LYS A 31 -14.07 -6.14 -20.30
CA LYS A 31 -15.45 -6.43 -20.69
C LYS A 31 -16.46 -5.56 -19.95
N GLU A 32 -16.30 -5.41 -18.63
CA GLU A 32 -17.18 -4.58 -17.83
C GLU A 32 -17.03 -3.09 -18.17
N ASP A 33 -15.80 -2.60 -18.44
CA ASP A 33 -15.56 -1.21 -18.84
C ASP A 33 -16.18 -0.90 -20.20
N SER A 34 -16.13 -1.84 -21.15
CA SER A 34 -16.80 -1.71 -22.41
C SER A 34 -18.33 -1.65 -22.23
N ASN A 35 -18.89 -2.49 -21.37
CA ASN A 35 -20.31 -2.49 -21.05
C ASN A 35 -20.72 -1.21 -20.30
N LEU A 36 -19.88 -0.73 -19.39
CA LEU A 36 -20.12 0.52 -18.64
C LEU A 36 -20.08 1.74 -19.56
N ALA A 37 -19.09 1.82 -20.47
CA ALA A 37 -19.00 2.88 -21.45
C ALA A 37 -20.25 2.93 -22.37
N GLN A 38 -20.73 1.77 -22.84
CA GLN A 38 -21.96 1.68 -23.62
C GLN A 38 -23.22 2.09 -22.81
N ARG A 39 -23.25 1.77 -21.51
CA ARG A 39 -24.36 2.19 -20.63
C ARG A 39 -24.31 3.69 -20.34
N ILE A 40 -23.14 4.27 -20.11
CA ILE A 40 -22.96 5.70 -19.88
C ILE A 40 -23.41 6.51 -21.10
N GLN A 41 -23.12 6.06 -22.32
CA GLN A 41 -23.56 6.70 -23.55
C GLN A 41 -25.10 6.71 -23.74
N LYS A 42 -25.82 5.85 -23.01
CA LYS A 42 -27.30 5.73 -23.10
C LYS A 42 -28.03 6.40 -21.95
N LEU A 43 -27.32 6.98 -20.99
CA LEU A 43 -27.93 7.63 -19.81
C LEU A 43 -28.19 9.10 -20.08
N ASP A 44 -29.41 9.53 -19.85
CA ASP A 44 -29.74 10.94 -19.75
C ASP A 44 -29.39 11.50 -18.35
N ASP A 45 -29.43 12.83 -18.20
CA ASP A 45 -29.01 13.54 -16.97
C ASP A 45 -29.78 13.14 -15.70
N THR A 46 -30.94 12.52 -15.82
CA THR A 46 -31.75 12.06 -14.69
C THR A 46 -31.32 10.67 -14.15
N GLN A 47 -30.61 9.91 -14.95
CA GLN A 47 -30.15 8.57 -14.60
C GLN A 47 -28.73 8.54 -13.99
N LEU A 48 -28.11 9.69 -13.79
CA LEU A 48 -26.83 9.84 -13.06
C LEU A 48 -26.87 9.35 -11.59
N ALA A 49 -28.07 9.01 -11.07
CA ALA A 49 -28.22 8.32 -9.80
C ALA A 49 -27.56 6.92 -9.77
N SER A 50 -27.32 6.33 -10.96
CA SER A 50 -26.54 5.08 -11.09
C SER A 50 -25.02 5.27 -10.91
N GLN A 51 -24.53 6.50 -10.73
CA GLN A 51 -23.12 6.78 -10.44
C GLN A 51 -22.64 6.12 -9.13
N GLU A 52 -23.53 5.93 -8.14
CA GLU A 52 -23.16 5.25 -6.89
C GLU A 52 -22.67 3.82 -7.17
N GLY A 53 -23.40 3.08 -7.99
CA GLY A 53 -23.00 1.71 -8.36
C GLY A 53 -21.71 1.65 -9.17
N ALA A 54 -21.50 2.62 -10.07
CA ALA A 54 -20.27 2.72 -10.87
C ALA A 54 -19.06 3.11 -10.02
N GLN A 55 -19.22 4.03 -9.06
CA GLN A 55 -18.16 4.44 -8.15
C GLN A 55 -17.77 3.30 -7.19
N ILE A 56 -18.75 2.57 -6.64
CA ILE A 56 -18.51 1.40 -5.81
C ILE A 56 -17.83 0.30 -6.63
N GLY A 57 -18.26 0.06 -7.86
CA GLY A 57 -17.64 -0.88 -8.80
C GLY A 57 -16.18 -0.52 -9.08
N SER A 58 -15.90 0.74 -9.40
CA SER A 58 -14.53 1.24 -9.60
C SER A 58 -13.64 1.12 -8.36
N LEU A 59 -14.17 1.42 -7.18
CA LEU A 59 -13.46 1.23 -5.91
C LEU A 59 -13.18 -0.27 -5.67
N ARG A 60 -14.18 -1.12 -5.83
CA ARG A 60 -14.04 -2.56 -5.67
C ARG A 60 -12.99 -3.14 -6.60
N ARG A 61 -12.94 -2.72 -7.86
CA ARG A 61 -11.91 -3.14 -8.82
C ARG A 61 -10.51 -2.75 -8.39
N ARG A 62 -10.31 -1.48 -7.99
CA ARG A 62 -9.01 -1.03 -7.48
C ARG A 62 -8.55 -1.83 -6.27
N LEU A 63 -9.46 -2.13 -5.37
CA LEU A 63 -9.18 -2.92 -4.18
C LEU A 63 -8.90 -4.38 -4.52
N LEU A 64 -9.63 -4.98 -5.46
CA LEU A 64 -9.38 -6.35 -5.95
C LEU A 64 -8.00 -6.46 -6.61
N LEU A 65 -7.62 -5.50 -7.48
CA LEU A 65 -6.27 -5.44 -8.06
C LEU A 65 -5.17 -5.46 -6.99
N ARG A 66 -5.40 -4.71 -5.91
CA ARG A 66 -4.45 -4.67 -4.80
C ARG A 66 -4.44 -5.96 -4.00
N GLN A 67 -5.57 -6.66 -3.88
CA GLN A 67 -5.63 -7.98 -3.22
C GLN A 67 -4.85 -9.05 -3.99
N VAL A 68 -4.87 -9.02 -5.34
CA VAL A 68 -4.06 -9.95 -6.15
C VAL A 68 -2.57 -9.76 -5.86
N ARG A 69 -2.17 -8.52 -5.58
CA ARG A 69 -0.79 -8.16 -5.19
C ARG A 69 -0.47 -8.48 -3.73
N LYS A 70 -1.28 -9.31 -3.05
CA LYS A 70 -1.00 -9.64 -1.65
C LYS A 70 0.44 -10.12 -1.48
N PRO A 71 1.14 -9.61 -0.46
CA PRO A 71 2.46 -10.11 -0.13
C PRO A 71 2.38 -11.61 0.09
N LEU A 72 3.48 -12.28 -0.19
CA LEU A 72 3.64 -13.69 0.15
C LEU A 72 3.61 -13.82 1.67
N GLU A 73 2.55 -14.43 2.20
CA GLU A 73 2.39 -14.66 3.63
C GLU A 73 2.74 -16.11 3.95
N ILE A 74 3.64 -16.36 4.92
CA ILE A 74 3.99 -17.68 5.45
C ILE A 74 3.43 -17.82 6.86
N SER A 75 2.63 -18.85 7.17
CA SER A 75 2.06 -19.03 8.50
C SER A 75 3.13 -19.33 9.57
N PRO A 76 2.92 -18.95 10.85
CA PRO A 76 3.86 -19.23 11.92
C PRO A 76 4.21 -20.73 12.09
N GLU A 77 3.28 -21.62 11.75
CA GLU A 77 3.46 -23.06 11.83
C GLU A 77 4.35 -23.60 10.71
N GLN A 78 4.28 -22.98 9.54
CA GLN A 78 5.13 -23.30 8.38
C GLN A 78 6.55 -22.73 8.55
N VAL A 79 6.71 -21.62 9.26
CA VAL A 79 8.01 -20.98 9.52
C VAL A 79 8.99 -21.91 10.26
N LYS A 80 8.49 -22.81 11.10
CA LYS A 80 9.33 -23.81 11.77
C LYS A 80 9.91 -24.85 10.83
N LYS A 81 9.40 -24.98 9.61
CA LYS A 81 9.74 -26.04 8.65
C LYS A 81 10.37 -25.53 7.35
N ILE A 82 10.16 -24.27 6.98
CA ILE A 82 10.61 -23.73 5.68
C ILE A 82 11.72 -22.71 5.90
N THR A 83 12.91 -22.99 5.39
CA THR A 83 14.01 -22.00 5.37
C THR A 83 13.90 -21.11 4.13
N TYR A 84 14.54 -19.93 4.18
CA TYR A 84 14.68 -19.05 3.01
C TYR A 84 15.16 -19.82 1.76
N SER A 85 16.14 -20.71 1.92
CA SER A 85 16.70 -21.51 0.82
C SER A 85 15.66 -22.37 0.13
N VAL A 86 14.84 -23.07 0.91
CA VAL A 86 13.79 -23.96 0.37
C VAL A 86 12.75 -23.13 -0.38
N LEU A 87 12.32 -22.00 0.22
CA LEU A 87 11.35 -21.12 -0.44
C LEU A 87 11.94 -20.48 -1.69
N ARG A 88 13.19 -20.02 -1.65
CA ARG A 88 13.88 -19.44 -2.80
C ARG A 88 14.04 -20.47 -3.92
N GLN A 89 14.46 -21.68 -3.59
CA GLN A 89 14.57 -22.75 -4.57
C GLN A 89 13.22 -23.03 -5.25
N HIS A 90 12.15 -23.16 -4.49
CA HIS A 90 10.81 -23.38 -5.00
C HIS A 90 10.36 -22.27 -5.95
N LEU A 91 10.61 -21.00 -5.59
CA LEU A 91 10.29 -19.86 -6.45
C LEU A 91 11.16 -19.84 -7.72
N VAL A 92 12.45 -20.13 -7.61
CA VAL A 92 13.36 -20.19 -8.77
C VAL A 92 12.92 -21.26 -9.76
N GLU A 93 12.52 -22.46 -9.30
CA GLU A 93 11.99 -23.52 -10.15
C GLU A 93 10.76 -23.07 -10.97
N GLN A 94 9.93 -22.19 -10.41
CA GLN A 94 8.80 -21.62 -11.11
C GLN A 94 9.22 -20.48 -12.03
N PHE A 95 10.09 -19.57 -11.57
CA PHE A 95 10.54 -18.42 -12.36
C PHE A 95 11.31 -18.81 -13.63
N VAL A 96 12.07 -19.89 -13.58
CA VAL A 96 12.79 -20.41 -14.76
C VAL A 96 11.83 -20.81 -15.89
N ARG A 97 10.61 -21.23 -15.54
CA ARG A 97 9.58 -21.63 -16.51
C ARG A 97 8.76 -20.48 -17.07
N LEU A 98 8.95 -19.24 -16.58
CA LEU A 98 8.23 -18.07 -17.04
C LEU A 98 8.90 -17.45 -18.28
N THR A 99 8.08 -16.93 -19.18
CA THR A 99 8.53 -16.09 -20.28
C THR A 99 9.05 -14.74 -19.77
N PRO A 100 9.83 -13.99 -20.55
CA PRO A 100 10.24 -12.63 -20.17
C PRO A 100 9.06 -11.73 -19.82
N GLU A 101 7.95 -11.80 -20.57
CA GLU A 101 6.73 -11.03 -20.36
C GLU A 101 6.07 -11.39 -19.02
N GLU A 102 5.96 -12.69 -18.71
CA GLU A 102 5.43 -13.15 -17.42
C GLU A 102 6.30 -12.72 -16.25
N ARG A 103 7.63 -12.68 -16.40
CA ARG A 103 8.55 -12.15 -15.38
C ARG A 103 8.37 -10.64 -15.17
N LEU A 104 8.18 -9.87 -16.23
CA LEU A 104 7.86 -8.45 -16.13
C LEU A 104 6.52 -8.21 -15.46
N LEU A 105 5.52 -9.01 -15.79
CA LEU A 105 4.20 -8.94 -15.14
C LEU A 105 4.29 -9.25 -13.65
N TRP A 106 5.10 -10.24 -13.27
CA TRP A 106 5.38 -10.57 -11.87
C TRP A 106 6.04 -9.40 -11.12
N LEU A 107 7.11 -8.82 -11.67
CA LEU A 107 7.80 -7.67 -11.07
C LEU A 107 6.87 -6.48 -10.81
N ASN A 108 6.04 -6.16 -11.79
CA ASN A 108 5.18 -4.99 -11.70
C ASN A 108 4.01 -5.16 -10.71
N ASN A 109 3.59 -6.40 -10.42
CA ASN A 109 2.38 -6.65 -9.65
C ASN A 109 2.60 -7.31 -8.30
N PHE A 110 3.66 -8.11 -8.13
CA PHE A 110 3.83 -8.95 -6.94
C PHE A 110 5.05 -8.58 -6.07
N LEU A 111 5.80 -7.55 -6.46
CA LEU A 111 6.93 -7.07 -5.67
C LEU A 111 6.46 -6.15 -4.53
N PHE A 112 5.66 -6.68 -3.63
CA PHE A 112 5.26 -6.02 -2.38
C PHE A 112 5.87 -6.77 -1.20
N ILE A 113 6.55 -6.04 -0.31
CA ILE A 113 7.32 -6.65 0.78
C ILE A 113 6.73 -6.28 2.13
N MET A 114 6.30 -7.30 2.87
CA MET A 114 5.84 -7.16 4.25
C MET A 114 7.05 -7.16 5.19
N THR A 115 7.72 -6.02 5.35
CA THR A 115 8.82 -5.86 6.29
C THR A 115 8.35 -5.98 7.74
N PRO A 116 9.25 -6.24 8.71
CA PRO A 116 8.89 -6.25 10.13
C PRO A 116 8.21 -4.96 10.60
N ASP A 117 8.65 -3.81 10.09
CA ASP A 117 8.05 -2.51 10.42
C ASP A 117 6.60 -2.42 9.91
N VAL A 118 6.34 -2.87 8.68
CA VAL A 118 5.00 -2.90 8.10
C VAL A 118 4.08 -3.85 8.89
N ARG A 119 4.61 -4.98 9.39
CA ARG A 119 3.85 -5.87 10.28
C ARG A 119 3.51 -5.20 11.59
N GLN A 120 4.49 -4.59 12.25
CA GLN A 120 4.26 -3.86 13.49
C GLN A 120 3.25 -2.73 13.32
N LEU A 121 3.30 -2.01 12.18
CA LEU A 121 2.31 -1.00 11.82
C LEU A 121 0.91 -1.63 11.68
N ASN A 122 0.82 -2.75 10.97
CA ASN A 122 -0.45 -3.47 10.79
C ASN A 122 -1.06 -3.91 12.12
N ASP A 123 -0.24 -4.45 13.04
CA ASP A 123 -0.69 -4.87 14.37
C ASP A 123 -1.20 -3.67 15.20
N LYS A 124 -0.51 -2.53 15.12
CA LYS A 124 -0.97 -1.29 15.78
C LYS A 124 -2.31 -0.82 15.24
N ILE A 125 -2.50 -0.79 13.93
CA ILE A 125 -3.77 -0.37 13.32
C ILE A 125 -4.90 -1.36 13.66
N ALA A 126 -4.63 -2.66 13.63
CA ALA A 126 -5.60 -3.67 14.05
C ALA A 126 -6.06 -3.46 15.51
N LYS A 127 -5.10 -3.14 16.40
CA LYS A 127 -5.37 -2.82 17.79
C LYS A 127 -6.25 -1.56 17.94
N ILE A 128 -5.99 -0.51 17.16
CA ILE A 128 -6.78 0.73 17.20
C ILE A 128 -8.24 0.47 16.78
N ARG A 129 -8.45 -0.35 15.76
CA ARG A 129 -9.81 -0.76 15.36
C ARG A 129 -10.55 -1.47 16.48
N SER A 130 -9.88 -2.31 17.27
CA SER A 130 -10.52 -3.03 18.40
C SER A 130 -10.96 -2.09 19.54
N TYR A 131 -10.30 -0.97 19.75
CA TYR A 131 -10.66 -0.01 20.80
C TYR A 131 -12.04 0.62 20.63
N ARG A 132 -12.55 0.72 19.41
CA ARG A 132 -13.93 1.18 19.17
C ARG A 132 -14.97 0.35 19.91
N SER A 133 -14.77 -0.96 20.00
CA SER A 133 -15.66 -1.86 20.73
C SER A 133 -15.76 -1.54 22.22
N PHE A 134 -14.79 -0.82 22.77
CA PHE A 134 -14.73 -0.40 24.17
C PHE A 134 -15.10 1.08 24.37
N GLY A 135 -15.65 1.76 23.35
CA GLY A 135 -16.02 3.19 23.43
C GLY A 135 -14.83 4.14 23.52
N GLN A 136 -13.60 3.67 23.27
CA GLN A 136 -12.39 4.50 23.31
C GLN A 136 -12.09 5.06 21.92
N GLN A 137 -12.13 6.37 21.81
CA GLN A 137 -11.69 7.08 20.61
C GLN A 137 -10.16 7.14 20.59
N ARG A 138 -9.54 6.55 19.57
CA ARG A 138 -8.11 6.64 19.33
C ARG A 138 -7.84 6.90 17.86
N ASN A 139 -7.23 8.03 17.58
CA ASN A 139 -6.73 8.35 16.24
C ASN A 139 -5.26 7.98 16.15
N PHE A 140 -4.78 7.78 14.92
CA PHE A 140 -3.45 7.29 14.65
C PHE A 140 -2.73 8.17 13.64
N LEU A 141 -1.46 8.42 13.89
CA LEU A 141 -0.60 9.21 13.01
C LEU A 141 0.50 8.34 12.41
N LEU A 142 0.48 8.16 11.10
CA LEU A 142 1.50 7.48 10.33
C LEU A 142 2.47 8.50 9.74
N GLY A 143 3.70 8.52 10.25
CA GLY A 143 4.76 9.40 9.78
C GLY A 143 5.80 8.71 8.92
N GLY A 144 6.62 9.51 8.26
CA GLY A 144 7.79 9.06 7.50
C GLY A 144 8.05 9.94 6.28
N GLU A 145 9.30 10.09 5.89
CA GLU A 145 9.66 10.89 4.71
C GLU A 145 8.90 10.47 3.45
N SER A 146 8.87 11.34 2.45
CA SER A 146 8.31 10.99 1.13
C SER A 146 9.06 9.79 0.53
N GLY A 147 8.32 8.87 -0.07
CA GLY A 147 8.90 7.66 -0.65
C GLY A 147 9.14 6.49 0.32
N MET A 148 8.69 6.59 1.58
CA MET A 148 8.83 5.49 2.55
C MET A 148 7.72 4.42 2.47
N GLY A 149 6.79 4.54 1.53
CA GLY A 149 5.76 3.53 1.29
C GLY A 149 4.49 3.70 2.14
N LYS A 150 4.25 4.87 2.76
CA LYS A 150 3.02 5.16 3.53
C LYS A 150 1.78 4.87 2.69
N THR A 151 1.64 5.56 1.57
CA THR A 151 0.51 5.39 0.63
C THR A 151 0.37 3.94 0.16
N THR A 152 1.48 3.30 -0.21
CA THR A 152 1.49 1.90 -0.65
C THR A 152 0.96 0.96 0.43
N TYR A 153 1.37 1.18 1.69
CA TYR A 153 0.85 0.42 2.82
C TYR A 153 -0.64 0.68 3.04
N LEU A 154 -1.06 1.94 3.06
CA LEU A 154 -2.46 2.30 3.27
C LEU A 154 -3.37 1.76 2.17
N ASP A 155 -2.89 1.75 0.95
CA ASP A 155 -3.57 1.14 -0.19
C ASP A 155 -3.70 -0.37 -0.05
N TRP A 156 -2.61 -1.04 0.36
CA TRP A 156 -2.63 -2.46 0.67
C TRP A 156 -3.58 -2.76 1.84
N PHE A 157 -3.51 -1.98 2.92
CA PHE A 157 -4.40 -2.15 4.07
C PHE A 157 -5.86 -2.02 3.67
N THR A 158 -6.22 -0.95 2.95
CA THR A 158 -7.59 -0.71 2.48
C THR A 158 -8.08 -1.85 1.58
N SER A 159 -7.20 -2.44 0.76
CA SER A 159 -7.55 -3.53 -0.14
C SER A 159 -7.99 -4.82 0.57
N ASN A 160 -7.64 -4.97 1.84
CA ASN A 160 -8.09 -6.13 2.64
C ASN A 160 -9.55 -5.98 3.14
N TYR A 161 -10.16 -4.81 2.93
CA TYR A 161 -11.52 -4.50 3.38
C TYR A 161 -12.39 -4.07 2.21
N LEU A 162 -12.76 -5.03 1.37
CA LEU A 162 -13.62 -4.77 0.21
C LEU A 162 -15.01 -4.31 0.64
N PRO A 163 -15.66 -3.47 -0.17
CA PRO A 163 -17.08 -3.22 -0.02
C PRO A 163 -17.89 -4.52 -0.13
N ILE A 164 -18.82 -4.71 0.78
CA ILE A 164 -19.69 -5.88 0.86
C ILE A 164 -21.10 -5.44 0.52
N VAL A 165 -21.67 -6.01 -0.54
CA VAL A 165 -23.06 -5.79 -0.90
C VAL A 165 -23.93 -6.69 -0.04
N GLU A 166 -24.74 -6.09 0.86
CA GLU A 166 -25.75 -6.75 1.68
C GLU A 166 -27.14 -6.52 1.05
N SER A 167 -28.16 -7.16 1.54
CA SER A 167 -29.52 -7.08 0.97
C SER A 167 -30.14 -5.68 1.01
N ASP A 168 -29.79 -4.90 2.05
CA ASP A 168 -30.36 -3.59 2.37
C ASP A 168 -29.37 -2.43 2.21
N ARG A 169 -28.07 -2.72 2.11
CA ARG A 169 -27.00 -1.71 2.05
C ARG A 169 -25.72 -2.24 1.42
N THR A 170 -24.83 -1.32 1.07
CA THR A 170 -23.43 -1.66 0.79
C THR A 170 -22.56 -1.23 1.97
N ARG A 171 -21.90 -2.19 2.61
CA ARG A 171 -20.95 -1.94 3.70
C ARG A 171 -19.57 -1.61 3.14
N VAL A 172 -18.95 -0.54 3.64
CA VAL A 172 -17.60 -0.09 3.26
C VAL A 172 -16.78 0.08 4.54
N PRO A 173 -16.15 -0.98 5.06
CA PRO A 173 -15.54 -0.96 6.39
C PRO A 173 -14.39 0.02 6.51
N VAL A 174 -13.59 0.21 5.46
CA VAL A 174 -12.43 1.10 5.45
C VAL A 174 -12.53 2.07 4.28
N ILE A 175 -12.47 3.35 4.59
CA ILE A 175 -12.45 4.43 3.61
C ILE A 175 -11.07 5.06 3.61
N LYS A 176 -10.48 5.25 2.43
CA LYS A 176 -9.26 6.03 2.22
C LYS A 176 -9.54 7.20 1.29
N ILE A 177 -9.12 8.38 1.71
CA ILE A 177 -9.09 9.60 0.91
C ILE A 177 -7.70 10.23 0.97
N ASP A 178 -7.36 11.01 -0.05
CA ASP A 178 -6.23 11.92 -0.01
C ASP A 178 -6.72 13.27 0.53
N ALA A 179 -5.92 13.92 1.37
CA ALA A 179 -6.29 15.21 1.96
C ALA A 179 -6.45 16.26 0.85
N PRO A 180 -7.55 17.02 0.84
CA PRO A 180 -7.68 18.11 -0.12
C PRO A 180 -6.75 19.27 0.25
N GLU A 181 -6.27 19.96 -0.75
CA GLU A 181 -5.60 21.23 -0.54
C GLU A 181 -6.61 22.32 -0.14
N GLY A 182 -6.15 23.26 0.72
CA GLY A 182 -6.93 24.44 1.04
C GLY A 182 -7.28 24.62 2.51
N ARG A 183 -8.15 25.61 2.76
CA ARG A 183 -8.54 26.06 4.11
C ARG A 183 -9.98 25.73 4.48
N SER A 184 -10.80 25.28 3.52
CA SER A 184 -12.19 24.91 3.74
C SER A 184 -12.33 23.42 4.03
N PRO A 185 -13.14 23.00 5.01
CA PRO A 185 -13.41 21.58 5.25
C PRO A 185 -14.40 20.97 4.24
N LYS A 186 -15.07 21.80 3.45
CA LYS A 186 -16.07 21.32 2.48
C LYS A 186 -15.53 20.28 1.50
N PRO A 187 -14.36 20.47 0.84
CA PRO A 187 -13.77 19.45 -0.03
C PRO A 187 -13.41 18.14 0.70
N LEU A 188 -13.03 18.23 1.98
CA LEU A 188 -12.74 17.05 2.79
C LEU A 188 -14.00 16.18 2.96
N PHE A 189 -15.11 16.78 3.37
CA PHE A 189 -16.37 16.06 3.53
C PHE A 189 -16.90 15.50 2.21
N GLN A 190 -16.76 16.24 1.13
CA GLN A 190 -17.12 15.78 -0.21
C GLN A 190 -16.34 14.52 -0.61
N ARG A 191 -15.02 14.51 -0.42
CA ARG A 191 -14.18 13.32 -0.69
C ARG A 191 -14.58 12.13 0.17
N ILE A 192 -14.89 12.34 1.45
CA ILE A 192 -15.37 11.29 2.37
C ILE A 192 -16.69 10.70 1.86
N ILE A 193 -17.66 11.53 1.50
CA ILE A 193 -18.96 11.10 0.98
C ILE A 193 -18.79 10.27 -0.30
N LEU A 194 -17.99 10.75 -1.25
CA LEU A 194 -17.69 10.02 -2.48
C LEU A 194 -16.99 8.67 -2.21
N ALA A 195 -16.11 8.64 -1.22
CA ALA A 195 -15.42 7.39 -0.83
C ALA A 195 -16.38 6.36 -0.17
N CYS A 196 -17.51 6.82 0.39
CA CYS A 196 -18.61 5.93 0.79
C CYS A 196 -19.44 5.41 -0.40
N GLY A 197 -19.13 5.83 -1.64
CA GLY A 197 -19.95 5.55 -2.81
C GLY A 197 -21.27 6.32 -2.81
N LYS A 198 -21.33 7.46 -2.14
CA LYS A 198 -22.51 8.32 -1.98
C LYS A 198 -22.31 9.66 -2.65
N ASN A 199 -23.41 10.39 -2.88
CA ASN A 199 -23.42 11.70 -3.52
C ASN A 199 -23.79 12.82 -2.55
N TYR A 200 -23.40 14.03 -2.91
CA TYR A 200 -23.76 15.27 -2.23
C TYR A 200 -24.35 16.27 -3.24
N LEU A 201 -25.10 17.26 -2.75
CA LEU A 201 -25.65 18.32 -3.61
C LEU A 201 -24.67 19.50 -3.67
N LYS A 202 -24.56 20.17 -4.83
CA LYS A 202 -23.70 21.37 -4.99
C LYS A 202 -24.05 22.48 -3.99
N LYS A 203 -25.33 22.58 -3.60
CA LYS A 203 -25.85 23.57 -2.64
C LYS A 203 -25.58 23.22 -1.17
N ASP A 204 -25.16 21.98 -0.86
CA ASP A 204 -24.87 21.58 0.52
C ASP A 204 -23.83 22.53 1.13
N ASN A 205 -24.14 23.05 2.30
CA ASN A 205 -23.19 23.79 3.11
C ASN A 205 -22.29 22.85 3.91
N GLU A 206 -21.41 23.38 4.73
CA GLU A 206 -20.45 22.60 5.50
C GLU A 206 -21.13 21.70 6.52
N GLU A 207 -22.13 22.21 7.24
CA GLU A 207 -22.88 21.44 8.25
C GLU A 207 -23.72 20.33 7.60
N ASP A 208 -24.36 20.61 6.46
CA ASP A 208 -25.10 19.59 5.70
C ASP A 208 -24.19 18.43 5.30
N LEU A 209 -22.97 18.73 4.84
CA LEU A 209 -22.01 17.73 4.45
C LEU A 209 -21.49 16.92 5.65
N LEU A 210 -21.22 17.59 6.79
CA LEU A 210 -20.77 16.91 8.00
C LEU A 210 -21.87 15.96 8.51
N MET A 211 -23.13 16.37 8.53
CA MET A 211 -24.26 15.52 8.88
C MET A 211 -24.38 14.32 7.92
N LYS A 212 -24.21 14.55 6.62
CA LYS A 212 -24.21 13.46 5.62
C LYS A 212 -23.06 12.48 5.83
N VAL A 213 -21.87 12.95 6.18
CA VAL A 213 -20.74 12.07 6.53
C VAL A 213 -21.13 11.17 7.69
N SER A 214 -21.67 11.71 8.78
CA SER A 214 -22.09 10.92 9.92
C SER A 214 -23.16 9.88 9.56
N LEU A 215 -24.17 10.28 8.82
CA LEU A 215 -25.23 9.40 8.34
C LEU A 215 -24.70 8.27 7.44
N TYR A 216 -23.81 8.59 6.50
CA TYR A 216 -23.27 7.60 5.56
C TYR A 216 -22.28 6.67 6.22
N PHE A 217 -21.52 7.13 7.21
CA PHE A 217 -20.67 6.25 8.01
C PHE A 217 -21.50 5.18 8.73
N GLN A 218 -22.61 5.59 9.30
CA GLN A 218 -23.52 4.64 9.95
C GLN A 218 -24.15 3.67 8.94
N LYS A 219 -24.71 4.19 7.83
CA LYS A 219 -25.36 3.38 6.79
C LYS A 219 -24.39 2.42 6.10
N CYS A 220 -23.18 2.89 5.80
CA CYS A 220 -22.16 2.06 5.15
C CYS A 220 -21.32 1.22 6.12
N GLY A 221 -21.59 1.29 7.43
CA GLY A 221 -20.86 0.51 8.43
C GLY A 221 -19.35 0.79 8.41
N VAL A 222 -18.96 2.08 8.26
CA VAL A 222 -17.55 2.48 8.24
C VAL A 222 -16.93 2.22 9.62
N GLU A 223 -15.77 1.59 9.62
CA GLU A 223 -15.02 1.24 10.82
C GLU A 223 -13.76 2.07 11.00
N VAL A 224 -13.14 2.51 9.88
CA VAL A 224 -11.92 3.30 9.86
C VAL A 224 -11.98 4.32 8.72
N LEU A 225 -11.59 5.56 9.02
CA LEU A 225 -11.29 6.58 8.02
C LEU A 225 -9.77 6.76 7.92
N ILE A 226 -9.24 6.69 6.69
CA ILE A 226 -7.84 6.98 6.39
C ILE A 226 -7.77 8.27 5.60
N VAL A 227 -6.94 9.21 6.04
CA VAL A 227 -6.63 10.46 5.35
C VAL A 227 -5.14 10.49 5.05
N ASP A 228 -4.78 10.33 3.79
CA ASP A 228 -3.39 10.38 3.34
C ASP A 228 -2.98 11.82 3.01
N GLU A 229 -1.68 12.13 3.07
CA GLU A 229 -1.10 13.43 2.73
C GLU A 229 -1.69 14.59 3.53
N VAL A 230 -1.95 14.39 4.85
CA VAL A 230 -2.59 15.42 5.69
C VAL A 230 -1.78 16.71 5.84
N GLU A 231 -0.53 16.75 5.41
CA GLU A 231 0.28 17.97 5.27
C GLU A 231 -0.35 19.01 4.35
N HIS A 232 -1.25 18.60 3.46
CA HIS A 232 -2.02 19.53 2.60
C HIS A 232 -3.09 20.29 3.38
N ILE A 233 -3.52 19.78 4.54
CA ILE A 233 -4.46 20.47 5.44
C ILE A 233 -3.71 21.47 6.31
N LYS A 234 -3.62 22.71 5.86
CA LYS A 234 -2.90 23.79 6.56
C LYS A 234 -3.72 24.51 7.60
N SER A 235 -5.05 24.37 7.56
CA SER A 235 -5.97 25.08 8.46
C SER A 235 -6.29 24.29 9.73
N TYR A 236 -6.10 24.91 10.90
CA TYR A 236 -6.54 24.35 12.18
C TYR A 236 -8.05 24.04 12.20
N GLY A 237 -8.86 24.92 11.61
CA GLY A 237 -10.31 24.72 11.52
C GLY A 237 -10.64 23.40 10.82
N VAL A 238 -9.97 23.07 9.72
CA VAL A 238 -10.18 21.79 9.00
C VAL A 238 -9.74 20.60 9.85
N ARG A 239 -8.64 20.71 10.60
CA ARG A 239 -8.18 19.63 11.51
C ARG A 239 -9.21 19.36 12.62
N ARG A 240 -9.79 20.40 13.23
CA ARG A 240 -10.86 20.29 14.23
C ARG A 240 -12.12 19.68 13.64
N ARG A 241 -12.52 20.07 12.43
CA ARG A 241 -13.65 19.46 11.72
C ARG A 241 -13.45 17.97 11.46
N LEU A 242 -12.21 17.53 11.23
CA LEU A 242 -11.91 16.10 11.14
C LEU A 242 -12.10 15.37 12.49
N LEU A 243 -11.79 16.04 13.62
CA LEU A 243 -12.13 15.52 14.96
C LEU A 243 -13.64 15.40 15.16
N GLU A 244 -14.42 16.39 14.70
CA GLU A 244 -15.88 16.33 14.78
C GLU A 244 -16.45 15.14 14.03
N VAL A 245 -15.88 14.78 12.85
CA VAL A 245 -16.26 13.54 12.15
C VAL A 245 -16.12 12.34 13.07
N SER A 246 -15.00 12.19 13.78
CA SER A 246 -14.80 11.09 14.72
C SER A 246 -15.80 11.13 15.87
N ASN A 247 -16.04 12.31 16.44
CA ASN A 247 -16.97 12.47 17.56
C ASN A 247 -18.41 12.13 17.15
N MET A 248 -18.89 12.63 16.01
CA MET A 248 -20.25 12.39 15.51
C MET A 248 -20.49 10.95 15.05
N THR A 249 -19.42 10.20 14.81
CA THR A 249 -19.48 8.82 14.30
C THR A 249 -19.17 7.78 15.37
N TYR A 250 -19.41 8.10 16.64
CA TYR A 250 -19.19 7.21 17.79
C TYR A 250 -17.75 6.73 17.91
N GLY A 251 -16.78 7.64 17.70
CA GLY A 251 -15.37 7.37 17.90
C GLY A 251 -14.73 6.49 16.82
N ILE A 252 -15.19 6.58 15.57
CA ILE A 252 -14.50 5.93 14.45
C ILE A 252 -13.05 6.41 14.44
N PRO A 253 -12.06 5.52 14.48
CA PRO A 253 -10.66 5.89 14.44
C PRO A 253 -10.30 6.51 13.08
N ILE A 254 -9.53 7.61 13.14
CA ILE A 254 -9.00 8.27 11.96
C ILE A 254 -7.49 8.02 11.91
N ILE A 255 -7.03 7.50 10.78
CA ILE A 255 -5.61 7.29 10.48
C ILE A 255 -5.17 8.43 9.57
N CYS A 256 -4.30 9.30 10.05
CA CYS A 256 -3.69 10.37 9.27
C CYS A 256 -2.28 9.98 8.85
N ALA A 257 -1.93 10.12 7.56
CA ALA A 257 -0.57 9.90 7.10
C ALA A 257 0.06 11.22 6.63
N SER A 258 1.31 11.45 7.05
CA SER A 258 2.04 12.67 6.76
C SER A 258 3.53 12.42 6.53
N CYS A 259 4.14 13.25 5.70
CA CYS A 259 5.60 13.32 5.59
C CYS A 259 6.22 13.94 6.84
N ASP A 260 5.56 14.90 7.46
CA ASP A 260 5.94 15.51 8.73
C ASP A 260 4.75 15.49 9.72
N PRO A 261 4.68 14.44 10.55
CA PRO A 261 3.58 14.27 11.48
C PRO A 261 3.57 15.33 12.61
N HIS A 262 4.70 15.93 12.92
CA HIS A 262 4.75 16.99 13.94
C HIS A 262 3.94 18.22 13.50
N LEU A 263 3.94 18.54 12.21
CA LEU A 263 3.13 19.65 11.68
C LEU A 263 1.62 19.41 11.86
N TRP A 264 1.18 18.15 11.93
CA TRP A 264 -0.23 17.84 12.15
C TRP A 264 -0.71 18.23 13.55
N THR A 265 0.11 18.02 14.56
CA THR A 265 -0.23 18.27 15.97
C THR A 265 0.23 19.64 16.46
N LEU A 266 1.04 20.35 15.68
CA LEU A 266 1.62 21.63 16.08
C LEU A 266 0.54 22.72 16.24
N GLY A 267 0.57 23.42 17.36
CA GLY A 267 -0.25 24.60 17.62
C GLY A 267 -1.68 24.32 18.05
N ASP A 268 -2.11 23.07 18.19
CA ASP A 268 -3.44 22.70 18.68
C ASP A 268 -3.35 21.54 19.67
N THR A 269 -3.51 21.84 20.97
CA THR A 269 -3.43 20.85 22.06
C THR A 269 -4.57 19.83 22.01
N GLU A 270 -5.73 20.21 21.51
CA GLU A 270 -6.86 19.29 21.36
C GLU A 270 -6.58 18.25 20.27
N VAL A 271 -6.10 18.71 19.10
CA VAL A 271 -5.67 17.83 18.02
C VAL A 271 -4.52 16.93 18.50
N ALA A 272 -3.51 17.49 19.16
CA ALA A 272 -2.39 16.71 19.71
C ALA A 272 -2.85 15.64 20.71
N GLY A 273 -3.80 15.98 21.60
CA GLY A 273 -4.35 15.06 22.58
C GLY A 273 -5.13 13.88 21.98
N ARG A 274 -5.66 14.02 20.76
CA ARG A 274 -6.47 13.00 20.08
C ARG A 274 -5.66 12.09 19.15
N TRP A 275 -4.45 12.50 18.72
CA TRP A 275 -3.51 11.70 17.91
C TRP A 275 -2.32 11.24 18.75
N ASN A 276 -2.57 10.49 19.83
CA ASN A 276 -1.54 10.00 20.75
C ASN A 276 -0.83 8.74 20.26
N ASP A 277 -1.50 7.95 19.40
CA ASP A 277 -0.90 6.75 18.82
C ASP A 277 -0.15 7.13 17.53
N TYR A 278 1.13 6.76 17.46
CA TYR A 278 2.03 7.16 16.41
C TYR A 278 2.92 6.02 15.94
N PHE A 279 3.22 6.01 14.64
CA PHE A 279 4.23 5.15 14.04
C PHE A 279 4.98 5.89 12.93
N ARG A 280 6.29 5.75 12.90
CA ARG A 280 7.12 6.34 11.86
C ARG A 280 7.80 5.25 11.04
N LEU A 281 7.63 5.32 9.72
CA LEU A 281 8.45 4.55 8.78
C LEU A 281 9.78 5.27 8.62
N GLU A 282 10.86 4.56 8.94
CA GLU A 282 12.20 5.11 8.92
C GLU A 282 12.97 4.65 7.68
N LEU A 283 14.00 5.42 7.30
CA LEU A 283 14.88 5.11 6.19
C LEU A 283 15.50 3.70 6.33
N TYR A 284 15.65 3.03 5.21
CA TYR A 284 16.32 1.73 5.12
C TYR A 284 17.82 1.96 5.03
N LYS A 285 18.50 1.84 6.17
CA LYS A 285 19.95 1.99 6.29
C LYS A 285 20.56 0.71 6.88
N GLU A 286 21.83 0.47 6.56
CA GLU A 286 22.61 -0.63 7.15
C GLU A 286 21.85 -1.96 7.18
N MET A 287 21.70 -2.56 8.38
CA MET A 287 21.01 -3.85 8.56
C MET A 287 19.56 -3.86 8.10
N ARG A 288 18.86 -2.72 8.16
CA ARG A 288 17.48 -2.64 7.65
C ARG A 288 17.44 -2.75 6.13
N LEU A 289 18.38 -2.09 5.44
CA LEU A 289 18.53 -2.20 4.00
C LEU A 289 18.95 -3.62 3.60
N THR A 290 19.92 -4.19 4.31
CA THR A 290 20.34 -5.58 4.09
C THR A 290 19.15 -6.55 4.16
N ARG A 291 18.34 -6.46 5.21
CA ARG A 291 17.13 -7.29 5.35
C ARG A 291 16.13 -7.04 4.21
N LEU A 292 15.89 -5.79 3.82
CA LEU A 292 15.02 -5.46 2.71
C LEU A 292 15.52 -6.11 1.41
N LEU A 293 16.81 -6.03 1.10
CA LEU A 293 17.41 -6.62 -0.10
C LEU A 293 17.31 -8.15 -0.10
N VAL A 294 17.41 -8.81 1.05
CA VAL A 294 17.16 -10.26 1.18
C VAL A 294 15.71 -10.60 0.81
N TYR A 295 14.74 -9.83 1.29
CA TYR A 295 13.33 -10.03 0.92
C TYR A 295 13.07 -9.77 -0.57
N ILE A 296 13.68 -8.71 -1.10
CA ILE A 296 13.61 -8.40 -2.53
C ILE A 296 14.17 -9.57 -3.33
N ASN A 297 15.36 -10.06 -2.97
CA ASN A 297 16.03 -11.16 -3.66
C ASN A 297 15.15 -12.41 -3.75
N LEU A 298 14.39 -12.70 -2.70
CA LEU A 298 13.47 -13.84 -2.68
C LEU A 298 12.43 -13.75 -3.81
N LEU A 299 11.92 -12.55 -4.09
CA LEU A 299 10.83 -12.32 -5.04
C LEU A 299 11.28 -12.00 -6.46
N LEU A 300 12.58 -11.77 -6.67
CA LEU A 300 13.12 -11.49 -8.00
C LEU A 300 13.03 -12.73 -8.91
N PRO A 301 12.47 -12.58 -10.13
CA PRO A 301 12.22 -13.70 -11.04
C PRO A 301 13.48 -14.12 -11.82
N PHE A 302 14.59 -14.32 -11.11
CA PHE A 302 15.87 -14.73 -11.68
C PHE A 302 16.28 -16.11 -11.19
N PRO A 303 17.02 -16.89 -12.04
CA PRO A 303 17.50 -18.20 -11.66
C PRO A 303 18.63 -18.17 -10.63
N LYS A 304 19.37 -17.07 -10.55
CA LYS A 304 20.44 -16.87 -9.56
C LYS A 304 20.07 -15.77 -8.58
N ASP A 305 20.67 -15.82 -7.41
CA ASP A 305 20.57 -14.74 -6.44
C ASP A 305 21.26 -13.48 -6.94
N SER A 306 20.63 -12.32 -6.72
CA SER A 306 21.14 -11.02 -7.14
C SER A 306 21.90 -10.31 -6.03
N PHE A 307 21.47 -10.48 -4.79
CA PHE A 307 22.01 -9.75 -3.64
C PHE A 307 22.71 -10.67 -2.64
N VAL A 308 22.27 -11.93 -2.54
CA VAL A 308 22.80 -12.89 -1.57
C VAL A 308 24.01 -13.62 -2.15
N THR A 309 25.19 -13.43 -1.58
CA THR A 309 26.47 -13.93 -2.14
C THR A 309 26.94 -15.26 -1.56
N SER A 310 26.57 -15.64 -0.35
CA SER A 310 26.94 -16.95 0.19
C SER A 310 26.14 -17.35 1.43
N LYS A 311 26.13 -18.68 1.68
CA LYS A 311 25.85 -19.27 3.00
C LYS A 311 27.16 -19.40 3.74
N GLN A 312 27.25 -18.95 4.99
CA GLN A 312 28.29 -19.48 5.86
C GLN A 312 27.90 -20.90 6.24
N PRO A 313 28.72 -21.91 5.88
CA PRO A 313 28.35 -23.34 6.07
C PRO A 313 28.37 -23.80 7.53
N ASP A 314 28.94 -23.03 8.45
CA ASP A 314 29.32 -23.51 9.78
C ASP A 314 28.47 -23.02 10.96
N SER A 315 27.40 -22.27 10.74
CA SER A 315 26.53 -21.91 11.85
C SER A 315 25.17 -22.60 11.76
N LYS A 316 24.74 -23.17 12.90
CA LYS A 316 23.35 -23.68 13.06
C LYS A 316 22.24 -22.64 12.74
N ASN A 317 22.66 -21.40 12.50
CA ASN A 317 21.85 -20.28 11.99
C ASN A 317 22.39 -19.90 10.62
N SER A 318 21.73 -20.31 9.56
CA SER A 318 22.03 -19.88 8.18
C SER A 318 21.88 -18.36 8.07
N SER A 319 22.95 -17.62 8.26
CA SER A 319 22.99 -16.19 8.01
C SER A 319 23.26 -15.95 6.51
N TYR A 320 22.33 -15.29 5.85
CA TYR A 320 22.54 -14.84 4.47
C TYR A 320 23.40 -13.59 4.50
N VAL A 321 24.47 -13.60 3.72
CA VAL A 321 25.42 -12.49 3.64
C VAL A 321 25.18 -11.77 2.32
N ILE A 322 24.96 -10.47 2.40
CA ILE A 322 25.04 -9.55 1.28
C ILE A 322 26.40 -8.86 1.36
N GLU A 323 27.01 -8.61 0.23
CA GLU A 323 28.28 -7.89 0.17
C GLU A 323 28.10 -6.46 0.70
N ASP A 324 28.85 -6.11 1.75
CA ASP A 324 28.78 -4.79 2.41
C ASP A 324 29.00 -3.63 1.42
N GLY A 325 29.85 -3.81 0.42
CA GLY A 325 30.10 -2.83 -0.62
C GLY A 325 28.85 -2.49 -1.43
N LEU A 326 28.06 -3.52 -1.77
CA LEU A 326 26.81 -3.33 -2.52
C LEU A 326 25.75 -2.62 -1.68
N VAL A 327 25.58 -3.02 -0.41
CA VAL A 327 24.62 -2.37 0.52
C VAL A 327 24.95 -0.89 0.66
N LYS A 328 26.23 -0.56 0.92
CA LYS A 328 26.70 0.83 1.04
C LYS A 328 26.48 1.63 -0.25
N SER A 329 26.70 1.01 -1.41
CA SER A 329 26.46 1.66 -2.70
C SER A 329 24.98 1.98 -2.91
N ILE A 330 24.09 1.02 -2.70
CA ILE A 330 22.63 1.23 -2.80
C ILE A 330 22.16 2.26 -1.79
N GLU A 331 22.62 2.20 -0.55
CA GLU A 331 22.29 3.18 0.49
C GLU A 331 22.71 4.60 0.09
N LYS A 332 23.94 4.74 -0.42
CA LYS A 332 24.46 6.04 -0.91
C LYS A 332 23.62 6.59 -2.07
N TRP A 333 23.24 5.74 -3.01
CA TRP A 333 22.45 6.17 -4.17
C TRP A 333 21.04 6.55 -3.80
N THR A 334 20.35 5.71 -3.03
CA THR A 334 18.92 5.85 -2.70
C THR A 334 18.67 6.63 -1.41
N ARG A 335 19.72 6.96 -0.65
CA ARG A 335 19.64 7.56 0.69
C ARG A 335 18.77 6.76 1.66
N GLY A 336 18.57 5.47 1.38
CA GLY A 336 17.71 4.59 2.13
C GLY A 336 16.21 4.82 1.94
N LYS A 337 15.79 5.56 0.91
CA LYS A 337 14.37 5.74 0.57
C LYS A 337 13.84 4.51 -0.13
N LEU A 338 12.77 3.92 0.41
CA LEU A 338 12.18 2.70 -0.14
C LEU A 338 11.77 2.86 -1.63
N ARG A 339 11.17 3.98 -2.00
CA ARG A 339 10.79 4.29 -3.38
C ARG A 339 12.00 4.17 -4.32
N ASP A 340 13.11 4.79 -3.96
CA ASP A 340 14.30 4.84 -4.79
C ASP A 340 14.97 3.46 -4.90
N VAL A 341 15.01 2.69 -3.80
CA VAL A 341 15.45 1.28 -3.81
C VAL A 341 14.60 0.46 -4.76
N MET A 342 13.27 0.58 -4.66
CA MET A 342 12.35 -0.19 -5.50
C MET A 342 12.43 0.21 -6.97
N ILE A 343 12.54 1.50 -7.28
CA ILE A 343 12.73 1.98 -8.66
C ILE A 343 14.02 1.40 -9.24
N LEU A 344 15.13 1.50 -8.51
CA LEU A 344 16.42 0.95 -8.95
C LEU A 344 16.29 -0.55 -9.26
N VAL A 345 15.74 -1.32 -8.34
CA VAL A 345 15.62 -2.77 -8.48
C VAL A 345 14.70 -3.16 -9.62
N VAL A 346 13.56 -2.50 -9.76
CA VAL A 346 12.59 -2.80 -10.83
C VAL A 346 13.16 -2.46 -12.21
N GLU A 347 13.75 -1.28 -12.37
CA GLU A 347 14.33 -0.86 -13.65
C GLU A 347 15.54 -1.74 -14.02
N ALA A 348 16.44 -2.03 -13.09
CA ALA A 348 17.54 -2.98 -13.33
C ALA A 348 17.01 -4.39 -13.67
N SER A 349 15.95 -4.83 -13.04
CA SER A 349 15.34 -6.14 -13.32
C SER A 349 14.71 -6.17 -14.71
N LYS A 350 14.04 -5.12 -15.15
CA LYS A 350 13.50 -5.02 -16.52
C LYS A 350 14.62 -5.15 -17.55
N GLN A 351 15.72 -4.41 -17.36
CA GLN A 351 16.87 -4.48 -18.25
C GLN A 351 17.50 -5.89 -18.22
N ALA A 352 17.71 -6.48 -17.03
CA ALA A 352 18.25 -7.83 -16.90
C ALA A 352 17.40 -8.90 -17.61
N ILE A 353 16.07 -8.77 -17.54
CA ILE A 353 15.15 -9.69 -18.23
C ILE A 353 15.29 -9.55 -19.76
N GLN A 354 15.33 -8.31 -20.28
CA GLN A 354 15.51 -8.03 -21.71
C GLN A 354 16.85 -8.56 -22.23
N GLU A 355 17.91 -8.39 -21.45
CA GLU A 355 19.26 -8.87 -21.77
C GLU A 355 19.46 -10.37 -21.44
N ARG A 356 18.42 -11.05 -20.96
CA ARG A 356 18.46 -12.46 -20.54
C ARG A 356 19.55 -12.77 -19.50
N ARG A 357 19.81 -11.83 -18.59
CA ARG A 357 20.78 -12.04 -17.51
C ARG A 357 20.23 -12.99 -16.45
N PRO A 358 21.07 -13.79 -15.80
CA PRO A 358 20.65 -14.74 -14.77
C PRO A 358 20.36 -14.08 -13.39
N CYS A 359 20.83 -12.86 -13.17
CA CYS A 359 20.69 -12.08 -11.94
C CYS A 359 20.99 -10.60 -12.20
N LEU A 360 20.80 -9.77 -11.17
CA LEU A 360 21.35 -8.40 -11.15
C LEU A 360 22.80 -8.45 -10.66
N ASP A 361 23.64 -7.64 -11.26
CA ASP A 361 25.03 -7.42 -10.83
C ASP A 361 25.29 -5.95 -10.52
N ASP A 362 26.38 -5.66 -9.81
CA ASP A 362 26.76 -4.30 -9.37
C ASP A 362 26.89 -3.32 -10.54
N LYS A 363 27.42 -3.80 -11.65
CA LYS A 363 27.59 -2.95 -12.84
C LYS A 363 26.24 -2.51 -13.39
N LEU A 364 25.33 -3.45 -13.55
CA LEU A 364 23.96 -3.18 -14.02
C LEU A 364 23.23 -2.21 -13.09
N LEU A 365 23.27 -2.45 -11.78
CA LEU A 365 22.64 -1.57 -10.79
C LEU A 365 23.22 -0.15 -10.85
N LYS A 366 24.55 -0.01 -10.96
CA LYS A 366 25.22 1.28 -11.07
C LYS A 366 24.85 2.02 -12.34
N ASP A 367 24.84 1.33 -13.48
CA ASP A 367 24.53 1.93 -14.78
C ASP A 367 23.04 2.31 -14.85
N THR A 368 22.16 1.47 -14.32
CA THR A 368 20.72 1.77 -14.18
C THR A 368 20.51 3.01 -13.31
N TRP A 369 21.20 3.10 -12.16
CA TRP A 369 21.06 4.27 -11.29
C TRP A 369 21.49 5.57 -11.99
N LYS A 370 22.60 5.55 -12.72
CA LYS A 370 23.02 6.71 -13.53
C LYS A 370 21.97 7.10 -14.56
N SER A 371 21.38 6.12 -15.24
CA SER A 371 20.30 6.35 -16.21
C SER A 371 19.08 6.98 -15.58
N ILE A 372 18.68 6.52 -14.36
CA ILE A 372 17.56 7.10 -13.61
C ILE A 372 17.84 8.57 -13.27
N GLN A 373 19.05 8.89 -12.81
CA GLN A 373 19.43 10.26 -12.45
C GLN A 373 19.56 11.20 -13.66
N SER A 374 19.89 10.68 -14.83
CA SER A 374 20.08 11.47 -16.07
C SER A 374 18.78 11.70 -16.84
N ARG A 375 17.67 11.07 -16.44
CA ARG A 375 16.36 11.37 -17.04
C ARG A 375 15.97 12.79 -16.68
N PRO A 376 15.70 13.69 -17.67
CA PRO A 376 15.11 14.98 -17.36
C PRO A 376 13.81 14.71 -16.60
N LEU A 377 13.52 15.54 -15.61
CA LEU A 377 12.19 15.59 -15.01
C LEU A 377 11.25 15.94 -16.17
N GLU A 378 10.59 14.94 -16.75
CA GLU A 378 9.44 15.22 -17.60
C GLU A 378 8.50 15.99 -16.69
N GLU A 379 8.27 17.25 -17.02
CA GLU A 379 7.22 18.05 -16.42
C GLU A 379 5.94 17.20 -16.51
N GLU A 380 5.46 16.70 -15.38
CA GLU A 380 4.16 16.07 -15.29
C GLU A 380 3.16 17.13 -15.79
N SER A 381 2.86 17.07 -17.08
CA SER A 381 1.76 17.81 -17.66
C SER A 381 0.47 17.25 -17.05
N HIS A 382 -0.06 18.00 -16.11
CA HIS A 382 -1.35 17.75 -15.45
C HIS A 382 -2.53 17.80 -16.43
#